data_17df0830f40aec36e47c8361e0edea53
#
_entry.id   17df0830f40aec36e47c8361e0edea53
#
_cell.length_a   1.000
_cell.length_b   1.000
_cell.length_c   1.000
_cell.angle_alpha   90.00
_cell.angle_beta   90.00
_cell.angle_gamma   90.00
#
_symmetry.space_group_name_H-M   'P 1'
#
loop_
_entity.id
_entity.type
_entity.pdbx_description
1 polymer ?
#
loop_
_entity_poly.entity_id
_entity_poly.type
_entity_poly.pdbx_seq_one_letter_code
_entity_poly.pdbx_strand_id
1 'polypeptide(L)' 'MSYKYKMVQVPQAITVSSPATGDEAASYLQGEVDKMAESGWEFYRIDPISVSVQPGCIQSLMGQKASYTTYHVITFKQEA' A
#
# COMPACT_ATOMS: atom_id res chain seq x y z
N MET A 1 10.47 25.79 -6.54
CA MET A 1 9.54 24.88 -7.22
C MET A 1 8.92 23.96 -6.20
N SER A 2 7.64 23.72 -6.31
CA SER A 2 6.95 22.87 -5.36
C SER A 2 6.45 21.60 -6.06
N TYR A 3 6.20 20.57 -5.25
CA TYR A 3 5.64 19.31 -5.75
C TYR A 3 4.35 19.02 -5.00
N LYS A 4 3.46 18.33 -5.66
CA LYS A 4 2.32 17.74 -4.99
C LYS A 4 2.52 16.24 -4.94
N TYR A 5 1.97 15.62 -3.92
CA TYR A 5 2.18 14.20 -3.65
C TYR A 5 0.84 13.48 -3.62
N LYS A 6 0.86 12.24 -4.07
CA LYS A 6 -0.31 11.38 -4.04
C LYS A 6 0.08 10.05 -3.43
N MET A 7 -0.69 9.59 -2.47
CA MET A 7 -0.42 8.34 -1.78
C MET A 7 -1.43 7.29 -2.22
N VAL A 8 -0.92 6.12 -2.59
CA VAL A 8 -1.73 5.00 -3.07
C VAL A 8 -1.43 3.79 -2.22
N GLN A 9 -2.45 3.21 -1.63
CA GLN A 9 -2.29 2.04 -0.79
C GLN A 9 -2.24 0.78 -1.64
N VAL A 10 -1.24 -0.06 -1.38
CA VAL A 10 -1.07 -1.33 -2.06
C VAL A 10 -1.89 -2.39 -1.33
N PRO A 11 -2.58 -3.29 -2.03
CA PRO A 11 -3.27 -4.40 -1.37
C PRO A 11 -2.32 -5.23 -0.53
N GLN A 12 -2.80 -5.77 0.59
CA GLN A 12 -1.98 -6.59 1.46
C GLN A 12 -1.51 -7.86 0.79
N ALA A 13 -2.33 -8.40 -0.10
CA ALA A 13 -1.99 -9.61 -0.82
C ALA A 13 -2.26 -9.39 -2.30
N ILE A 14 -1.33 -9.83 -3.13
CA ILE A 14 -1.47 -9.76 -4.57
C ILE A 14 -1.91 -11.14 -5.04
N THR A 15 -3.07 -11.17 -5.70
CA THR A 15 -3.64 -12.43 -6.19
C THR A 15 -3.14 -12.71 -7.60
N VAL A 16 -2.61 -13.91 -7.81
CA VAL A 16 -2.18 -14.33 -9.12
C VAL A 16 -2.98 -15.57 -9.52
N SER A 17 -3.24 -15.71 -10.81
CA SER A 17 -4.10 -16.76 -11.33
C SER A 17 -3.35 -18.03 -11.75
N SER A 18 -2.04 -18.02 -11.65
CA SER A 18 -1.20 -19.14 -12.08
C SER A 18 -0.11 -19.36 -11.05
N PRO A 19 0.68 -20.46 -11.16
CA PRO A 19 1.75 -20.67 -10.21
C PRO A 19 2.67 -19.46 -10.11
N ALA A 20 3.12 -19.20 -8.89
CA ALA A 20 3.97 -18.05 -8.62
C ALA A 20 5.29 -18.15 -9.37
N THR A 21 5.70 -17.05 -9.99
CA THR A 21 6.94 -16.97 -10.75
C THR A 21 8.07 -16.32 -9.95
N GLY A 22 7.72 -15.67 -8.83
CA GLY A 22 8.69 -15.03 -7.96
C GLY A 22 8.82 -13.52 -8.17
N ASP A 23 8.15 -12.97 -9.18
CA ASP A 23 8.24 -11.54 -9.49
C ASP A 23 6.88 -10.83 -9.45
N GLU A 24 5.88 -11.45 -8.84
CA GLU A 24 4.51 -10.92 -8.85
C GLU A 24 4.44 -9.54 -8.20
N ALA A 25 5.13 -9.35 -7.09
CA ALA A 25 5.10 -8.07 -6.39
C ALA A 25 5.71 -6.96 -7.23
N ALA A 26 6.86 -7.27 -7.84
CA ALA A 26 7.53 -6.28 -8.69
C ALA A 26 6.69 -5.93 -9.92
N SER A 27 6.07 -6.93 -10.53
CA SER A 27 5.22 -6.71 -11.70
C SER A 27 4.00 -5.86 -11.34
N TYR A 28 3.39 -6.13 -10.20
CA TYR A 28 2.24 -5.35 -9.73
C TYR A 28 2.64 -3.89 -9.51
N LEU A 29 3.75 -3.68 -8.80
CA LEU A 29 4.20 -2.33 -8.49
C LEU A 29 4.61 -1.58 -9.75
N GLN A 30 5.28 -2.26 -10.69
CA GLN A 30 5.66 -1.64 -11.95
C GLN A 30 4.43 -1.19 -12.73
N GLY A 31 3.39 -2.02 -12.75
CA GLY A 31 2.13 -1.67 -13.40
C GLY A 31 1.49 -0.43 -12.81
N GLU A 32 1.51 -0.31 -11.48
CA GLU A 32 0.95 0.86 -10.81
C GLU A 32 1.78 2.12 -11.12
N VAL A 33 3.10 1.99 -11.12
CA VAL A 33 4.00 3.10 -11.45
C VAL A 33 3.77 3.58 -12.89
N ASP A 34 3.69 2.64 -13.82
CA ASP A 34 3.49 2.97 -15.23
C ASP A 34 2.13 3.63 -15.46
N LYS A 35 1.09 3.12 -14.79
CA LYS A 35 -0.24 3.70 -14.88
C LYS A 35 -0.27 5.14 -14.38
N MET A 36 0.38 5.40 -13.25
CA MET A 36 0.43 6.75 -12.70
C MET A 36 1.28 7.67 -13.57
N ALA A 37 2.32 7.13 -14.20
CA ALA A 37 3.16 7.92 -15.09
C ALA A 37 2.38 8.48 -16.27
N GLU A 38 1.36 7.77 -16.74
CA GLU A 38 0.51 8.26 -17.83
C GLU A 38 -0.20 9.55 -17.46
N SER A 39 -0.44 9.78 -16.18
CA SER A 39 -1.07 11.00 -15.67
C SER A 39 -0.05 12.00 -15.15
N GLY A 40 1.22 11.79 -15.43
CA GLY A 40 2.29 12.72 -15.04
C GLY A 40 2.81 12.51 -13.63
N TRP A 41 2.44 11.44 -12.96
CA TRP A 41 2.92 11.14 -11.62
C TRP A 41 4.20 10.33 -11.67
N GLU A 42 5.18 10.76 -10.89
CA GLU A 42 6.48 10.13 -10.81
C GLU A 42 6.58 9.36 -9.49
N PHE A 43 7.07 8.13 -9.53
CA PHE A 43 7.29 7.36 -8.32
C PHE A 43 8.31 8.07 -7.43
N TYR A 44 7.99 8.16 -6.15
CA TYR A 44 8.86 8.79 -5.16
C TYR A 44 9.40 7.76 -4.16
N ARG A 45 8.51 7.10 -3.43
CA ARG A 45 8.92 6.10 -2.44
C ARG A 45 7.77 5.17 -2.08
N ILE A 46 8.12 4.05 -1.45
CA ILE A 46 7.14 3.14 -0.88
C ILE A 46 7.52 2.90 0.58
N ASP A 47 6.53 2.94 1.47
CA ASP A 47 6.76 2.79 2.90
C ASP A 47 5.76 1.81 3.50
N PRO A 48 6.20 1.02 4.50
CA PRO A 48 5.27 0.21 5.29
C PRO A 48 4.64 1.08 6.38
N ILE A 49 3.34 1.00 6.52
CA ILE A 49 2.59 1.73 7.55
C ILE A 49 1.81 0.72 8.37
N SER A 50 2.06 0.69 9.67
CA SER A 50 1.34 -0.21 10.57
C SER A 50 0.14 0.51 11.17
N VAL A 51 -1.01 -0.14 11.08
CA VAL A 51 -2.25 0.38 11.62
C VAL A 51 -2.67 -0.51 12.77
N SER A 52 -2.92 0.11 13.92
CA SER A 52 -3.39 -0.59 15.09
C SER A 52 -4.91 -0.62 15.10
N VAL A 53 -5.47 -1.83 15.20
CA VAL A 53 -6.91 -1.99 15.27
C VAL A 53 -7.26 -2.34 16.71
N GLN A 54 -7.99 -1.43 17.37
CA GLN A 54 -8.39 -1.63 18.77
C GLN A 54 -9.66 -2.46 18.83
N PRO A 55 -9.74 -3.44 19.73
CA PRO A 55 -10.99 -4.17 19.90
C PRO A 55 -12.04 -3.25 20.54
N GLY A 56 -13.31 -3.51 20.21
CA GLY A 56 -14.41 -2.81 20.87
C GLY A 56 -14.52 -3.24 22.34
N CYS A 57 -15.35 -2.53 23.10
CA CYS A 57 -15.50 -2.79 24.53
C CYS A 57 -15.90 -4.23 24.80
N ILE A 58 -16.83 -4.77 24.04
CA ILE A 58 -17.29 -6.15 24.23
C ILE A 58 -16.16 -7.12 23.92
N GLN A 59 -15.41 -6.85 22.87
CA GLN A 59 -14.28 -7.69 22.50
C GLN A 59 -13.19 -7.66 23.57
N SER A 60 -12.95 -6.51 24.17
CA SER A 60 -12.00 -6.39 25.26
C SER A 60 -12.41 -7.23 26.47
N LEU A 61 -13.69 -7.24 26.79
CA LEU A 61 -14.23 -8.03 27.87
C LEU A 61 -14.08 -9.52 27.60
N MET A 62 -14.08 -9.91 26.33
CA MET A 62 -13.88 -11.31 25.94
C MET A 62 -12.41 -11.69 25.84
N GLY A 63 -11.51 -10.79 26.19
CA GLY A 63 -10.09 -11.08 26.20
C GLY A 63 -9.38 -10.90 24.88
N GLN A 64 -10.02 -10.29 23.90
CA GLN A 64 -9.36 -10.06 22.62
C GLN A 64 -8.36 -8.92 22.73
N LYS A 65 -7.27 -9.05 22.01
CA LYS A 65 -6.19 -8.07 22.04
C LYS A 65 -6.23 -7.20 20.78
N ALA A 66 -5.62 -6.02 20.88
CA ALA A 66 -5.43 -5.17 19.72
C ALA A 66 -4.60 -5.92 18.67
N SER A 67 -4.93 -5.71 17.42
CA SER A 67 -4.19 -6.31 16.31
C SER A 67 -3.55 -5.22 15.48
N TYR A 68 -2.51 -5.61 14.75
CA TYR A 68 -1.80 -4.71 13.88
C TYR A 68 -1.85 -5.22 12.44
N THR A 69 -2.04 -4.31 11.52
CA THR A 69 -2.05 -4.63 10.10
C THR A 69 -1.05 -3.70 9.42
N THR A 70 -0.16 -4.27 8.61
CA THR A 70 0.83 -3.48 7.90
C THR A 70 0.40 -3.32 6.46
N TYR A 71 0.31 -2.08 6.02
CA TYR A 71 0.03 -1.73 4.63
C TYR A 71 1.27 -1.12 4.02
N HIS A 72 1.39 -1.24 2.71
CA HIS A 72 2.44 -0.55 1.98
C HIS A 72 1.80 0.57 1.19
N VAL A 73 2.38 1.76 1.29
CA VAL A 73 1.86 2.95 0.64
C VAL A 73 2.91 3.48 -0.30
N ILE A 74 2.54 3.62 -1.57
CA ILE A 74 3.40 4.21 -2.58
C ILE A 74 3.10 5.69 -2.64
N THR A 75 4.16 6.50 -2.60
CA THR A 75 4.03 7.94 -2.75
C THR A 75 4.51 8.34 -4.14
N PHE A 76 3.66 9.06 -4.85
CA PHE A 76 4.00 9.62 -6.15
C PHE A 76 4.10 11.14 -6.01
N LYS A 77 4.92 11.73 -6.84
CA LYS A 77 5.04 13.18 -6.85
C LYS A 77 4.83 13.73 -8.26
N GLN A 78 4.41 14.97 -8.32
CA GLN A 78 4.20 15.66 -9.57
C GLN A 78 4.55 17.12 -9.36
N GLU A 79 5.24 17.70 -10.29
CA GLU A 79 5.57 19.12 -10.23
C GLU A 79 4.30 19.94 -10.27
N ALA A 80 4.17 20.83 -9.29
CA ALA A 80 2.96 21.64 -9.15
C ALA A 80 2.98 22.87 -10.07
#